data_b3786935a716e0d3e87db605c0bfc45c
#
_entry.id   b3786935a716e0d3e87db605c0bfc45c
#
_cell.length_a   1.000
_cell.length_b   1.000
_cell.length_c   1.000
_cell.angle_alpha   90.00
_cell.angle_beta   90.00
_cell.angle_gamma   90.00
#
_symmetry.space_group_name_H-M   'P 1'
#
loop_
_entity.id
_entity.type
_entity.pdbx_description
1 polymer ?
#
loop_
_entity_poly.entity_id
_entity_poly.type
_entity_poly.pdbx_seq_one_letter_code
_entity_poly.pdbx_strand_id
1 'polypeptide(L)'
;MRLEYIGLSELSGSLIALEGVKDVAYDEMAEVTLENGERRYGRVILIDGDRVVLQVFEGTRGISLENASTHFTGKSMDIALSKEMLGRVFDGAGRPIDALGEIYPEERRNINGSAINPVSRKYPRSCIYTGISAIDGCATLIRGQKLPIFSGSGMKHNELAAQIVRQAKVPNQDGEFAIVFAAMGVKNDTAEFFRRSFEEAGALSRVVMFLNLASDPIIERILTPRCALTAAEFLAFEHGYHVLVVLTDMTSYCEALREFSSSKGEIPSRKGFPAYLYSDLASLYERAGMIHGRTGSVTQVPVLTMPNDDITHPIPDLTGYITEGQIVLDRELDQKGIYPPIAILPSLSRLMKDGVGKGFTREDHYDVSNQLFASYSKVQDARSLASVIGEDELSELDKQYLAFGDAFERRFVHQSLVENRTIAETLDLGWKLLTMLPRGELDRVDAKTIEAHYVEGAWKELFERKQS
;
A
#
# COMPACT_ATOMS: atom_id res chain seq x y z
N MET A 1 -9.59 -26.72 32.94
CA MET A 1 -8.88 -26.08 34.06
C MET A 1 -7.78 -25.26 33.41
N ARG A 2 -7.83 -23.95 33.50
CA ARG A 2 -6.77 -23.11 32.90
C ARG A 2 -5.59 -23.10 33.86
N LEU A 3 -4.43 -23.52 33.36
CA LEU A 3 -3.20 -23.50 34.16
C LEU A 3 -2.67 -22.06 34.19
N GLU A 4 -2.32 -21.61 35.37
CA GLU A 4 -1.66 -20.35 35.64
C GLU A 4 -0.24 -20.61 36.09
N TYR A 5 0.73 -20.02 35.43
CA TYR A 5 2.15 -20.17 35.74
C TYR A 5 2.61 -18.93 36.51
N ILE A 6 3.09 -19.10 37.71
CA ILE A 6 3.58 -18.02 38.57
C ILE A 6 5.09 -17.97 38.50
N GLY A 7 5.64 -16.77 38.30
CA GLY A 7 7.05 -16.52 38.18
C GLY A 7 7.60 -16.76 36.76
N LEU A 8 8.72 -16.14 36.48
CA LEU A 8 9.45 -16.18 35.23
C LEU A 8 10.86 -16.68 35.45
N SER A 9 11.42 -17.42 34.51
CA SER A 9 12.82 -17.87 34.58
C SER A 9 13.81 -16.83 34.07
N GLU A 10 13.37 -15.99 33.11
CA GLU A 10 14.21 -14.96 32.49
C GLU A 10 13.39 -13.78 31.96
N LEU A 11 14.03 -12.61 31.95
CA LEU A 11 13.46 -11.37 31.46
C LEU A 11 14.51 -10.60 30.65
N SER A 12 14.30 -10.44 29.35
CA SER A 12 15.25 -9.78 28.44
C SER A 12 14.54 -8.96 27.37
N GLY A 13 14.69 -7.64 27.40
CA GLY A 13 14.03 -6.75 26.45
C GLY A 13 12.50 -6.87 26.51
N SER A 14 11.88 -7.25 25.39
CA SER A 14 10.44 -7.56 25.32
C SER A 14 10.11 -9.03 25.53
N LEU A 15 11.11 -9.86 25.89
CA LEU A 15 10.97 -11.31 26.02
C LEU A 15 10.92 -11.73 27.48
N ILE A 16 10.05 -12.69 27.76
CA ILE A 16 10.01 -13.41 29.05
C ILE A 16 10.10 -14.90 28.79
N ALA A 17 10.79 -15.62 29.67
CA ALA A 17 10.86 -17.07 29.61
C ALA A 17 10.20 -17.70 30.84
N LEU A 18 9.52 -18.83 30.62
CA LEU A 18 8.92 -19.68 31.64
C LEU A 18 9.47 -21.09 31.49
N GLU A 19 9.58 -21.81 32.60
CA GLU A 19 9.96 -23.22 32.66
C GLU A 19 8.82 -24.08 33.22
N GLY A 20 8.82 -25.35 32.88
CA GLY A 20 7.79 -26.29 33.33
C GLY A 20 6.44 -26.11 32.61
N VAL A 21 6.44 -25.44 31.49
CA VAL A 21 5.22 -25.19 30.70
C VAL A 21 4.87 -26.41 29.84
N LYS A 22 3.60 -26.80 29.82
CA LYS A 22 3.10 -27.95 29.07
C LYS A 22 1.93 -27.56 28.20
N ASP A 23 1.75 -28.27 27.09
CA ASP A 23 0.62 -28.18 26.19
C ASP A 23 0.38 -26.76 25.61
N VAL A 24 1.49 -26.11 25.21
CA VAL A 24 1.48 -24.79 24.59
C VAL A 24 1.93 -24.87 23.14
N ALA A 25 1.25 -24.14 22.25
CA ALA A 25 1.54 -24.10 20.84
C ALA A 25 2.39 -22.87 20.46
N TYR A 26 3.14 -22.99 19.36
CA TYR A 26 3.82 -21.86 18.76
C TYR A 26 2.78 -20.82 18.29
N ASP A 27 3.09 -19.53 18.48
CA ASP A 27 2.20 -18.39 18.14
C ASP A 27 0.92 -18.31 19.00
N GLU A 28 0.84 -19.08 20.08
CA GLU A 28 -0.25 -19.01 21.04
C GLU A 28 -0.16 -17.72 21.85
N MET A 29 -1.32 -17.13 22.12
CA MET A 29 -1.44 -15.94 22.97
C MET A 29 -1.38 -16.29 24.43
N ALA A 30 -0.70 -15.44 25.19
CA ALA A 30 -0.66 -15.50 26.65
C ALA A 30 -1.02 -14.14 27.25
N GLU A 31 -1.71 -14.17 28.38
CA GLU A 31 -1.98 -13.01 29.23
C GLU A 31 -1.00 -13.05 30.40
N VAL A 32 -0.24 -11.98 30.59
CA VAL A 32 0.71 -11.81 31.68
C VAL A 32 0.15 -10.76 32.63
N THR A 33 -0.20 -11.18 33.84
CA THR A 33 -0.74 -10.30 34.89
C THR A 33 0.41 -9.87 35.81
N LEU A 34 0.58 -8.56 35.95
CA LEU A 34 1.57 -7.94 36.81
C LEU A 34 1.04 -7.92 38.26
N GLU A 35 1.96 -7.71 39.22
CA GLU A 35 1.63 -7.62 40.65
C GLU A 35 0.61 -6.51 40.98
N ASN A 36 0.59 -5.44 40.20
CA ASN A 36 -0.39 -4.33 40.34
C ASN A 36 -1.77 -4.63 39.72
N GLY A 37 -1.95 -5.85 39.15
CA GLY A 37 -3.17 -6.25 38.45
C GLY A 37 -3.26 -5.80 36.99
N GLU A 38 -2.25 -5.08 36.47
CA GLU A 38 -2.15 -4.73 35.05
C GLU A 38 -2.00 -6.01 34.23
N ARG A 39 -2.70 -6.08 33.11
CA ARG A 39 -2.60 -7.20 32.18
C ARG A 39 -1.88 -6.80 30.93
N ARG A 40 -0.97 -7.63 30.50
CA ARG A 40 -0.26 -7.49 29.22
C ARG A 40 -0.42 -8.75 28.40
N TYR A 41 -0.35 -8.58 27.10
CA TYR A 41 -0.50 -9.69 26.17
C TYR A 41 0.86 -10.02 25.54
N GLY A 42 1.05 -11.30 25.29
CA GLY A 42 2.23 -11.80 24.60
C GLY A 42 1.89 -12.99 23.73
N ARG A 43 2.84 -13.39 22.91
CA ARG A 43 2.72 -14.60 22.11
C ARG A 43 3.93 -15.50 22.28
N VAL A 44 3.71 -16.79 22.13
CA VAL A 44 4.77 -17.80 22.14
C VAL A 44 5.61 -17.68 20.88
N ILE A 45 6.93 -17.48 21.07
CA ILE A 45 7.88 -17.32 19.95
C ILE A 45 8.93 -18.44 19.92
N LEU A 46 9.12 -19.17 21.02
CA LEU A 46 10.03 -20.29 21.10
C LEU A 46 9.50 -21.30 22.09
N ILE A 47 9.60 -22.57 21.74
CA ILE A 47 9.34 -23.71 22.63
C ILE A 47 10.57 -24.61 22.54
N ASP A 48 11.21 -24.83 23.70
CA ASP A 48 12.37 -25.73 23.84
C ASP A 48 12.13 -26.65 25.03
N GLY A 49 11.62 -27.83 24.74
CA GLY A 49 11.17 -28.77 25.77
C GLY A 49 10.01 -28.22 26.59
N ASP A 50 10.22 -27.97 27.86
CA ASP A 50 9.28 -27.35 28.79
C ASP A 50 9.55 -25.85 29.02
N ARG A 51 10.60 -25.32 28.39
CA ARG A 51 10.88 -23.87 28.37
C ARG A 51 10.15 -23.20 27.23
N VAL A 52 9.37 -22.18 27.58
CA VAL A 52 8.62 -21.37 26.61
C VAL A 52 9.06 -19.93 26.72
N VAL A 53 9.35 -19.30 25.58
CA VAL A 53 9.64 -17.87 25.48
C VAL A 53 8.45 -17.14 24.87
N LEU A 54 7.98 -16.14 25.59
CA LEU A 54 6.92 -15.24 25.14
C LEU A 54 7.51 -13.88 24.76
N GLN A 55 6.96 -13.31 23.74
CA GLN A 55 7.13 -11.89 23.43
C GLN A 55 5.95 -11.12 23.97
N VAL A 56 6.21 -10.20 24.90
CA VAL A 56 5.19 -9.32 25.49
C VAL A 56 5.03 -8.07 24.62
N PHE A 57 3.81 -7.75 24.21
CA PHE A 57 3.52 -6.69 23.24
C PHE A 57 3.80 -5.30 23.82
N GLU A 58 3.35 -5.03 25.02
CA GLU A 58 3.51 -3.77 25.72
C GLU A 58 4.89 -3.65 26.41
N GLY A 59 5.79 -4.61 26.16
CA GLY A 59 7.10 -4.68 26.78
C GLY A 59 7.08 -5.24 28.22
N THR A 60 8.27 -5.36 28.81
CA THR A 60 8.46 -6.07 30.08
C THR A 60 8.71 -5.14 31.29
N ARG A 61 8.65 -3.84 31.08
CA ARG A 61 8.91 -2.86 32.14
C ARG A 61 7.92 -3.00 33.29
N GLY A 62 8.41 -3.23 34.51
CA GLY A 62 7.57 -3.42 35.70
C GLY A 62 7.06 -4.83 35.90
N ILE A 63 7.41 -5.79 35.04
CA ILE A 63 7.11 -7.21 35.28
C ILE A 63 8.07 -7.75 36.34
N SER A 64 7.52 -8.42 37.37
CA SER A 64 8.31 -9.10 38.39
C SER A 64 8.65 -10.51 37.95
N LEU A 65 9.90 -10.95 38.19
CA LEU A 65 10.30 -12.35 37.97
C LEU A 65 9.57 -13.34 38.89
N GLU A 66 9.24 -12.92 40.10
CA GLU A 66 8.65 -13.81 41.11
C GLU A 66 7.12 -13.79 41.13
N ASN A 67 6.52 -12.60 40.91
CA ASN A 67 5.10 -12.34 41.17
C ASN A 67 4.24 -12.18 39.93
N ALA A 68 4.83 -12.20 38.74
CA ALA A 68 4.03 -12.18 37.51
C ALA A 68 3.35 -13.54 37.31
N SER A 69 2.07 -13.51 36.93
CA SER A 69 1.36 -14.72 36.52
C SER A 69 1.09 -14.73 35.03
N THR A 70 1.27 -15.92 34.43
CA THR A 70 1.06 -16.07 32.97
C THR A 70 -0.01 -17.12 32.71
N HIS A 71 -0.96 -16.76 31.88
CA HIS A 71 -2.04 -17.62 31.43
C HIS A 71 -2.00 -17.79 29.90
N PHE A 72 -1.89 -19.01 29.41
CA PHE A 72 -1.98 -19.33 27.97
C PHE A 72 -3.44 -19.49 27.55
N THR A 73 -3.79 -18.91 26.40
CA THR A 73 -5.19 -18.81 25.94
C THR A 73 -5.66 -20.02 25.15
N GLY A 74 -4.76 -20.88 24.70
CA GLY A 74 -5.03 -22.01 23.81
C GLY A 74 -5.33 -21.59 22.36
N LYS A 75 -5.06 -20.33 22.01
CA LYS A 75 -5.37 -19.77 20.68
C LYS A 75 -4.28 -18.81 20.25
N SER A 76 -4.04 -18.76 18.94
CA SER A 76 -3.29 -17.67 18.33
C SER A 76 -4.11 -16.37 18.32
N MET A 77 -3.45 -15.24 18.05
CA MET A 77 -4.11 -13.95 18.04
C MET A 77 -5.25 -13.90 17.02
N ASP A 78 -6.42 -13.51 17.48
CA ASP A 78 -7.60 -13.24 16.66
C ASP A 78 -8.12 -11.81 16.87
N ILE A 79 -8.84 -11.28 15.88
CA ILE A 79 -9.56 -10.01 16.00
C ILE A 79 -11.05 -10.19 15.82
N ALA A 80 -11.82 -9.30 16.47
CA ALA A 80 -13.26 -9.18 16.30
C ALA A 80 -13.56 -8.53 14.95
N LEU A 81 -14.44 -9.14 14.16
CA LEU A 81 -14.81 -8.69 12.82
C LEU A 81 -16.31 -8.46 12.74
N SER A 82 -16.69 -7.33 12.18
CA SER A 82 -18.06 -6.94 11.91
C SER A 82 -18.08 -5.85 10.83
N LYS A 83 -19.19 -5.67 10.14
CA LYS A 83 -19.42 -4.49 9.29
C LYS A 83 -19.35 -3.16 10.07
N GLU A 84 -19.56 -3.20 11.37
CA GLU A 84 -19.44 -2.03 12.26
C GLU A 84 -18.00 -1.47 12.32
N MET A 85 -17.00 -2.19 11.79
CA MET A 85 -15.64 -1.68 11.64
C MET A 85 -15.54 -0.52 10.65
N LEU A 86 -16.47 -0.38 9.72
CA LEU A 86 -16.51 0.74 8.78
C LEU A 86 -16.73 2.06 9.54
N GLY A 87 -15.89 3.03 9.28
CA GLY A 87 -15.89 4.31 9.96
C GLY A 87 -15.11 4.34 11.29
N ARG A 88 -14.55 3.21 11.71
CA ARG A 88 -13.87 3.06 13.00
C ARG A 88 -12.35 3.15 12.87
N VAL A 89 -11.73 3.53 14.00
CA VAL A 89 -10.28 3.64 14.15
C VAL A 89 -9.78 2.69 15.21
N PHE A 90 -8.78 1.88 14.85
CA PHE A 90 -8.17 0.84 15.69
C PHE A 90 -6.69 1.11 15.89
N ASP A 91 -6.14 0.59 16.99
CA ASP A 91 -4.69 0.51 17.17
C ASP A 91 -4.07 -0.63 16.32
N GLY A 92 -2.74 -0.79 16.42
CA GLY A 92 -2.01 -1.80 15.67
C GLY A 92 -2.38 -3.25 16.02
N ALA A 93 -2.99 -3.48 17.17
CA ALA A 93 -3.45 -4.79 17.64
C ALA A 93 -4.96 -5.03 17.37
N GLY A 94 -5.65 -4.09 16.72
CA GLY A 94 -7.05 -4.21 16.37
C GLY A 94 -8.03 -3.82 17.50
N ARG A 95 -7.57 -3.09 18.52
CA ARG A 95 -8.42 -2.56 19.58
C ARG A 95 -8.97 -1.19 19.17
N PRO A 96 -10.26 -0.88 19.35
CA PRO A 96 -10.82 0.44 19.03
C PRO A 96 -10.15 1.54 19.86
N ILE A 97 -9.81 2.67 19.21
CA ILE A 97 -9.22 3.85 19.87
C ILE A 97 -10.02 5.14 19.64
N ASP A 98 -11.18 5.03 19.01
CA ASP A 98 -12.06 6.14 18.66
C ASP A 98 -13.09 6.50 19.75
N ALA A 99 -12.99 5.90 20.93
CA ALA A 99 -13.91 6.07 22.06
C ALA A 99 -15.38 5.68 21.79
N LEU A 100 -15.66 4.94 20.72
CA LEU A 100 -17.00 4.46 20.38
C LEU A 100 -17.34 3.08 20.96
N GLY A 101 -16.45 2.52 21.80
CA GLY A 101 -16.62 1.22 22.44
C GLY A 101 -16.15 0.04 21.59
N GLU A 102 -16.26 -1.16 22.17
CA GLU A 102 -15.85 -2.41 21.52
C GLU A 102 -16.74 -2.75 20.33
N ILE A 103 -16.15 -3.49 19.36
CA ILE A 103 -16.90 -4.05 18.24
C ILE A 103 -17.68 -5.29 18.70
N TYR A 104 -18.96 -5.37 18.33
CA TYR A 104 -19.74 -6.59 18.51
C TYR A 104 -19.39 -7.58 17.37
N PRO A 105 -18.66 -8.67 17.65
CA PRO A 105 -18.13 -9.52 16.59
C PRO A 105 -19.24 -10.36 15.95
N GLU A 106 -19.36 -10.27 14.62
CA GLU A 106 -20.03 -11.28 13.80
C GLU A 106 -19.17 -12.56 13.74
N GLU A 107 -17.86 -12.38 13.71
CA GLU A 107 -16.88 -13.45 13.68
C GLU A 107 -15.57 -13.01 14.35
N ARG A 108 -14.80 -13.98 14.84
CA ARG A 108 -13.40 -13.79 15.23
C ARG A 108 -12.50 -14.62 14.35
N ARG A 109 -11.47 -14.02 13.76
CA ARG A 109 -10.50 -14.69 12.88
C ARG A 109 -9.08 -14.51 13.34
N ASN A 110 -8.30 -15.56 13.15
CA ASN A 110 -6.85 -15.50 13.26
C ASN A 110 -6.27 -14.49 12.26
N ILE A 111 -5.42 -13.60 12.76
CA ILE A 111 -4.82 -12.53 11.95
C ILE A 111 -3.77 -13.01 10.95
N ASN A 112 -3.20 -14.20 11.16
CA ASN A 112 -2.17 -14.72 10.25
C ASN A 112 -2.73 -14.96 8.84
N GLY A 113 -4.04 -15.27 8.74
CA GLY A 113 -4.67 -15.49 7.45
C GLY A 113 -3.99 -16.59 6.62
N SER A 114 -4.30 -16.61 5.34
CA SER A 114 -3.61 -17.48 4.38
C SER A 114 -3.61 -16.85 3.00
N ALA A 115 -2.55 -17.10 2.23
CA ALA A 115 -2.52 -16.76 0.82
C ALA A 115 -3.71 -17.39 0.08
N ILE A 116 -4.30 -16.66 -0.87
CA ILE A 116 -5.40 -17.19 -1.68
C ILE A 116 -4.86 -18.36 -2.50
N ASN A 117 -5.55 -19.49 -2.42
CA ASN A 117 -5.20 -20.68 -3.21
C ASN A 117 -5.17 -20.33 -4.71
N PRO A 118 -4.07 -20.60 -5.42
CA PRO A 118 -3.93 -20.25 -6.84
C PRO A 118 -5.06 -20.80 -7.73
N VAL A 119 -5.57 -22.01 -7.44
CA VAL A 119 -6.68 -22.63 -8.19
C VAL A 119 -8.00 -21.89 -7.97
N SER A 120 -8.19 -21.27 -6.82
CA SER A 120 -9.38 -20.49 -6.49
C SER A 120 -9.29 -19.04 -6.98
N ARG A 121 -8.12 -18.57 -7.44
CA ARG A 121 -7.92 -17.19 -7.91
C ARG A 121 -8.67 -16.95 -9.22
N LYS A 122 -9.45 -15.87 -9.21
CA LYS A 122 -10.03 -15.30 -10.43
C LYS A 122 -9.05 -14.27 -11.00
N TYR A 123 -8.80 -14.33 -12.32
CA TYR A 123 -7.93 -13.36 -12.98
C TYR A 123 -8.55 -11.95 -12.97
N PRO A 124 -7.84 -10.93 -12.49
CA PRO A 124 -8.35 -9.56 -12.38
C PRO A 124 -8.47 -8.89 -13.77
N ARG A 125 -9.59 -8.16 -14.00
CA ARG A 125 -9.83 -7.46 -15.28
C ARG A 125 -10.52 -6.12 -15.16
N SER A 126 -10.88 -5.68 -13.97
CA SER A 126 -11.59 -4.40 -13.77
C SER A 126 -10.67 -3.43 -13.04
N CYS A 127 -10.70 -2.15 -13.41
CA CYS A 127 -9.88 -1.11 -12.78
C CYS A 127 -10.51 -0.54 -11.51
N ILE A 128 -9.67 0.06 -10.69
CA ILE A 128 -10.04 1.00 -9.63
C ILE A 128 -9.52 2.37 -10.08
N TYR A 129 -10.40 3.35 -10.18
CA TYR A 129 -10.00 4.72 -10.48
C TYR A 129 -9.51 5.43 -9.24
N THR A 130 -8.33 6.02 -9.32
CA THR A 130 -7.72 6.81 -8.25
C THR A 130 -7.96 8.30 -8.41
N GLY A 131 -8.42 8.73 -9.58
CA GLY A 131 -8.57 10.14 -9.94
C GLY A 131 -7.26 10.86 -10.25
N ILE A 132 -6.16 10.09 -10.37
CA ILE A 132 -4.81 10.58 -10.63
C ILE A 132 -4.39 10.15 -12.02
N SER A 133 -4.22 11.11 -12.95
CA SER A 133 -3.96 10.85 -14.37
C SER A 133 -2.73 9.96 -14.60
N ALA A 134 -1.64 10.17 -13.87
CA ALA A 134 -0.43 9.38 -13.99
C ALA A 134 -0.66 7.90 -13.63
N ILE A 135 -1.55 7.61 -12.68
CA ILE A 135 -1.93 6.25 -12.30
C ILE A 135 -2.99 5.71 -13.26
N ASP A 136 -4.13 6.38 -13.32
CA ASP A 136 -5.29 5.88 -14.07
C ASP A 136 -5.01 5.77 -15.57
N GLY A 137 -4.19 6.68 -16.12
CA GLY A 137 -3.83 6.73 -17.54
C GLY A 137 -2.66 5.83 -17.94
N CYS A 138 -1.62 5.69 -17.10
CA CYS A 138 -0.36 5.06 -17.50
C CYS A 138 0.04 3.83 -16.67
N ALA A 139 -0.47 3.68 -15.45
CA ALA A 139 -0.18 2.56 -14.55
C ALA A 139 -1.44 2.10 -13.82
N THR A 140 -2.53 1.91 -14.55
CA THR A 140 -3.88 1.67 -14.04
C THR A 140 -3.92 0.59 -12.97
N LEU A 141 -4.52 0.89 -11.83
CA LEU A 141 -4.73 -0.05 -10.73
C LEU A 141 -5.87 -1.02 -11.08
N ILE A 142 -5.57 -2.29 -11.08
CA ILE A 142 -6.54 -3.34 -11.40
C ILE A 142 -7.07 -3.97 -10.12
N ARG A 143 -8.38 -4.18 -10.05
CA ARG A 143 -9.09 -4.74 -8.91
C ARG A 143 -8.60 -6.15 -8.58
N GLY A 144 -8.11 -6.36 -7.36
CA GLY A 144 -7.47 -7.62 -6.94
C GLY A 144 -5.96 -7.68 -7.16
N GLN A 145 -5.34 -6.57 -7.61
CA GLN A 145 -3.90 -6.43 -7.84
C GLN A 145 -3.17 -6.00 -6.56
N LYS A 146 -1.86 -6.27 -6.55
CA LYS A 146 -0.87 -5.69 -5.62
C LYS A 146 -0.02 -4.69 -6.40
N LEU A 147 -0.21 -3.40 -6.18
CA LEU A 147 0.51 -2.33 -6.88
C LEU A 147 1.16 -1.39 -5.86
N PRO A 148 2.43 -1.62 -5.48
CA PRO A 148 3.11 -0.80 -4.49
C PRO A 148 3.49 0.58 -5.03
N ILE A 149 3.62 1.54 -4.10
CA ILE A 149 4.18 2.86 -4.33
C ILE A 149 5.58 2.89 -3.69
N PHE A 150 6.59 3.06 -4.52
CA PHE A 150 7.99 3.23 -4.12
C PHE A 150 8.30 4.71 -4.00
N SER A 151 8.58 5.17 -2.80
CA SER A 151 8.85 6.57 -2.48
C SER A 151 10.27 6.74 -1.95
N GLY A 152 10.74 7.97 -1.90
CA GLY A 152 11.94 8.38 -1.17
C GLY A 152 11.60 9.02 0.16
N SER A 153 12.57 9.05 1.07
CA SER A 153 12.41 9.71 2.37
C SER A 153 12.10 11.21 2.20
N GLY A 154 11.08 11.70 2.90
CA GLY A 154 10.64 13.09 2.86
C GLY A 154 9.83 13.51 1.63
N MET A 155 9.48 12.58 0.75
CA MET A 155 8.59 12.84 -0.38
C MET A 155 7.10 12.75 0.03
N LYS A 156 6.21 13.28 -0.82
CA LYS A 156 4.76 13.43 -0.55
C LYS A 156 3.95 12.14 -0.75
N HIS A 157 4.46 10.99 -0.29
CA HIS A 157 3.76 9.71 -0.42
C HIS A 157 2.55 9.59 0.52
N ASN A 158 2.58 10.26 1.68
CA ASN A 158 1.44 10.28 2.60
C ASN A 158 0.25 11.06 1.99
N GLU A 159 0.52 12.20 1.37
CA GLU A 159 -0.46 13.01 0.66
C GLU A 159 -1.06 12.22 -0.52
N LEU A 160 -0.22 11.49 -1.27
CA LEU A 160 -0.66 10.63 -2.35
C LEU A 160 -1.54 9.49 -1.85
N ALA A 161 -1.13 8.80 -0.78
CA ALA A 161 -1.93 7.74 -0.16
C ALA A 161 -3.28 8.28 0.34
N ALA A 162 -3.28 9.45 1.01
CA ALA A 162 -4.51 10.09 1.46
C ALA A 162 -5.42 10.50 0.29
N GLN A 163 -4.86 11.02 -0.81
CA GLN A 163 -5.62 11.37 -2.01
C GLN A 163 -6.26 10.13 -2.65
N ILE A 164 -5.54 9.03 -2.78
CA ILE A 164 -6.09 7.75 -3.28
C ILE A 164 -7.26 7.31 -2.40
N VAL A 165 -7.11 7.30 -1.07
CA VAL A 165 -8.19 6.90 -0.15
C VAL A 165 -9.44 7.77 -0.29
N ARG A 166 -9.27 9.09 -0.45
CA ARG A 166 -10.39 10.01 -0.62
C ARG A 166 -11.13 9.83 -1.94
N GLN A 167 -10.41 9.57 -3.03
CA GLN A 167 -10.92 9.64 -4.40
C GLN A 167 -11.23 8.29 -5.02
N ALA A 168 -10.63 7.20 -4.50
CA ALA A 168 -10.77 5.88 -5.11
C ALA A 168 -12.22 5.43 -5.24
N LYS A 169 -12.52 4.89 -6.42
CA LYS A 169 -13.84 4.33 -6.76
C LYS A 169 -13.74 3.21 -7.77
N VAL A 170 -14.71 2.31 -7.71
CA VAL A 170 -14.90 1.24 -8.70
C VAL A 170 -15.85 1.72 -9.80
N PRO A 171 -15.54 1.52 -11.09
CA PRO A 171 -16.47 1.77 -12.17
C PRO A 171 -17.65 0.81 -12.09
N ASN A 172 -18.86 1.29 -12.42
CA ASN A 172 -20.10 0.55 -12.48
C ASN A 172 -20.38 -0.30 -11.21
N GLN A 173 -21.40 0.03 -10.49
CA GLN A 173 -21.82 -0.40 -9.16
C GLN A 173 -22.03 -1.94 -8.97
N ASP A 174 -21.08 -2.76 -9.34
CA ASP A 174 -21.12 -4.22 -9.12
C ASP A 174 -20.76 -4.62 -7.69
N GLY A 175 -21.09 -3.82 -6.70
CA GLY A 175 -20.83 -4.09 -5.28
C GLY A 175 -20.48 -2.85 -4.47
N GLU A 176 -20.49 -3.01 -3.17
CA GLU A 176 -20.08 -1.96 -2.24
C GLU A 176 -18.54 -1.82 -2.23
N PHE A 177 -18.06 -0.59 -2.11
CA PHE A 177 -16.65 -0.28 -2.07
C PHE A 177 -16.23 0.18 -0.67
N ALA A 178 -15.20 -0.44 -0.12
CA ALA A 178 -14.62 -0.08 1.17
C ALA A 178 -13.11 0.06 1.07
N ILE A 179 -12.53 0.75 2.05
CA ILE A 179 -11.09 0.93 2.16
C ILE A 179 -10.65 0.46 3.54
N VAL A 180 -9.54 -0.26 3.57
CA VAL A 180 -8.83 -0.56 4.80
C VAL A 180 -7.50 0.17 4.74
N PHE A 181 -7.30 1.10 5.65
CA PHE A 181 -6.08 1.89 5.74
C PHE A 181 -5.28 1.47 6.98
N ALA A 182 -4.02 1.15 6.80
CA ALA A 182 -3.14 0.80 7.90
C ALA A 182 -1.85 1.62 7.86
N ALA A 183 -1.60 2.36 8.92
CA ALA A 183 -0.38 3.14 9.11
C ALA A 183 0.51 2.47 10.16
N MET A 184 1.77 2.23 9.80
CA MET A 184 2.75 1.49 10.59
C MET A 184 3.94 2.36 10.93
N GLY A 185 4.17 2.61 12.23
CA GLY A 185 5.30 3.39 12.72
C GLY A 185 5.25 4.87 12.36
N VAL A 186 4.05 5.41 12.20
CA VAL A 186 3.87 6.82 11.83
C VAL A 186 3.94 7.75 13.06
N LYS A 187 4.32 9.00 12.83
CA LYS A 187 4.29 10.02 13.88
C LYS A 187 2.84 10.43 14.18
N ASN A 188 2.61 10.99 15.36
CA ASN A 188 1.28 11.47 15.78
C ASN A 188 0.69 12.50 14.81
N ASP A 189 1.49 13.43 14.32
CA ASP A 189 1.07 14.44 13.35
C ASP A 189 0.63 13.81 12.01
N THR A 190 1.34 12.79 11.57
CA THR A 190 0.99 12.02 10.36
C THR A 190 -0.30 11.21 10.55
N ALA A 191 -0.48 10.57 11.71
CA ALA A 191 -1.71 9.85 12.02
C ALA A 191 -2.92 10.79 12.05
N GLU A 192 -2.78 11.95 12.68
CA GLU A 192 -3.81 12.98 12.73
C GLU A 192 -4.10 13.58 11.34
N PHE A 193 -3.07 13.78 10.51
CA PHE A 193 -3.23 14.20 9.12
C PHE A 193 -4.13 13.22 8.34
N PHE A 194 -3.89 11.91 8.43
CA PHE A 194 -4.73 10.93 7.76
C PHE A 194 -6.17 10.95 8.27
N ARG A 195 -6.35 10.95 9.60
CA ARG A 195 -7.68 10.97 10.22
C ARG A 195 -8.49 12.17 9.75
N ARG A 196 -7.94 13.38 9.87
CA ARG A 196 -8.60 14.62 9.42
C ARG A 196 -8.88 14.61 7.92
N SER A 197 -7.92 14.18 7.12
CA SER A 197 -8.06 14.11 5.67
C SER A 197 -9.26 13.25 5.24
N PHE A 198 -9.52 12.14 5.96
CA PHE A 198 -10.64 11.26 5.66
C PHE A 198 -11.97 11.79 6.22
N GLU A 199 -11.95 12.42 7.39
CA GLU A 199 -13.12 13.07 7.98
C GLU A 199 -13.61 14.25 7.12
N GLU A 200 -12.73 15.18 6.80
CA GLU A 200 -13.06 16.38 6.00
C GLU A 200 -13.57 16.04 4.60
N ALA A 201 -13.07 14.97 4.02
CA ALA A 201 -13.56 14.48 2.72
C ALA A 201 -14.85 13.66 2.81
N GLY A 202 -15.38 13.40 4.02
CA GLY A 202 -16.53 12.50 4.20
C GLY A 202 -16.26 11.04 3.83
N ALA A 203 -14.99 10.67 3.68
CA ALA A 203 -14.59 9.33 3.28
C ALA A 203 -14.54 8.34 4.44
N LEU A 204 -14.42 8.81 5.68
CA LEU A 204 -14.21 7.97 6.85
C LEU A 204 -15.28 6.88 6.99
N SER A 205 -16.54 7.16 6.68
CA SER A 205 -17.65 6.19 6.78
C SER A 205 -17.44 4.88 5.99
N ARG A 206 -16.57 4.89 4.98
CA ARG A 206 -16.21 3.72 4.17
C ARG A 206 -14.78 3.21 4.44
N VAL A 207 -14.11 3.75 5.45
CA VAL A 207 -12.73 3.40 5.80
C VAL A 207 -12.70 2.65 7.13
N VAL A 208 -11.95 1.55 7.18
CA VAL A 208 -11.49 0.93 8.43
C VAL A 208 -10.04 1.36 8.62
N MET A 209 -9.73 2.01 9.73
CA MET A 209 -8.42 2.60 9.95
C MET A 209 -7.67 1.90 11.07
N PHE A 210 -6.46 1.41 10.79
CA PHE A 210 -5.53 0.86 11.77
C PHE A 210 -4.32 1.78 11.92
N LEU A 211 -4.01 2.17 13.14
CA LEU A 211 -2.93 3.10 13.44
C LEU A 211 -1.93 2.48 14.42
N ASN A 212 -0.69 2.32 13.99
CA ASN A 212 0.44 2.06 14.86
C ASN A 212 1.36 3.26 14.81
N LEU A 213 1.57 3.89 15.94
CA LEU A 213 2.42 5.07 16.08
C LEU A 213 3.90 4.68 16.22
N ALA A 214 4.79 5.63 15.97
CA ALA A 214 6.23 5.42 16.13
C ALA A 214 6.62 5.12 17.60
N SER A 215 5.83 5.62 18.56
CA SER A 215 5.99 5.37 19.99
C SER A 215 5.45 4.02 20.47
N ASP A 216 4.61 3.37 19.66
CA ASP A 216 3.97 2.12 20.05
C ASP A 216 4.95 0.93 19.94
N PRO A 217 4.67 -0.16 20.66
CA PRO A 217 5.53 -1.34 20.65
C PRO A 217 5.74 -1.89 19.23
N ILE A 218 6.97 -2.31 18.95
CA ILE A 218 7.36 -2.85 17.62
C ILE A 218 6.49 -4.04 17.21
N ILE A 219 6.09 -4.87 18.17
CA ILE A 219 5.27 -6.03 17.87
C ILE A 219 3.90 -5.64 17.32
N GLU A 220 3.29 -4.58 17.81
CA GLU A 220 2.02 -4.08 17.27
C GLU A 220 2.18 -3.65 15.81
N ARG A 221 3.36 -3.09 15.44
CA ARG A 221 3.68 -2.74 14.06
C ARG A 221 3.71 -3.96 13.14
N ILE A 222 4.19 -5.11 13.64
CA ILE A 222 4.19 -6.38 12.91
C ILE A 222 2.76 -6.95 12.79
N LEU A 223 1.89 -6.71 13.77
CA LEU A 223 0.51 -7.19 13.76
C LEU A 223 -0.40 -6.33 12.88
N THR A 224 -0.15 -5.03 12.79
CA THR A 224 -1.02 -4.05 12.11
C THR A 224 -1.44 -4.46 10.70
N PRO A 225 -0.55 -4.81 9.76
CA PRO A 225 -0.97 -5.19 8.43
C PRO A 225 -1.73 -6.53 8.41
N ARG A 226 -1.47 -7.42 9.36
CA ARG A 226 -2.20 -8.69 9.49
C ARG A 226 -3.64 -8.45 9.94
N CYS A 227 -3.86 -7.59 10.94
CA CYS A 227 -5.18 -7.18 11.38
C CYS A 227 -5.96 -6.50 10.25
N ALA A 228 -5.31 -5.56 9.54
CA ALA A 228 -5.90 -4.83 8.43
C ALA A 228 -6.34 -5.77 7.28
N LEU A 229 -5.47 -6.70 6.89
CA LEU A 229 -5.79 -7.67 5.84
C LEU A 229 -6.89 -8.65 6.26
N THR A 230 -6.94 -9.05 7.54
CA THR A 230 -8.01 -9.91 8.05
C THR A 230 -9.36 -9.21 8.01
N ALA A 231 -9.41 -7.92 8.36
CA ALA A 231 -10.61 -7.10 8.20
C ALA A 231 -11.01 -6.93 6.73
N ALA A 232 -10.03 -6.71 5.84
CA ALA A 232 -10.27 -6.59 4.41
C ALA A 232 -10.82 -7.89 3.79
N GLU A 233 -10.27 -9.04 4.13
CA GLU A 233 -10.74 -10.35 3.69
C GLU A 233 -12.16 -10.64 4.16
N PHE A 234 -12.48 -10.29 5.40
CA PHE A 234 -13.83 -10.44 5.95
C PHE A 234 -14.84 -9.60 5.16
N LEU A 235 -14.58 -8.31 4.98
CA LEU A 235 -15.45 -7.43 4.21
C LEU A 235 -15.59 -7.90 2.76
N ALA A 236 -14.47 -8.32 2.13
CA ALA A 236 -14.48 -8.73 0.73
C ALA A 236 -15.15 -10.08 0.51
N PHE A 237 -14.77 -11.10 1.25
CA PHE A 237 -15.14 -12.47 0.92
C PHE A 237 -16.38 -12.99 1.65
N GLU A 238 -16.77 -12.37 2.77
CA GLU A 238 -18.05 -12.70 3.43
C GLU A 238 -19.17 -11.72 3.06
N HIS A 239 -18.83 -10.43 2.90
CA HIS A 239 -19.83 -9.40 2.62
C HIS A 239 -19.83 -8.87 1.20
N GLY A 240 -18.90 -9.33 0.34
CA GLY A 240 -18.90 -9.00 -1.08
C GLY A 240 -18.38 -7.61 -1.44
N TYR A 241 -17.72 -6.91 -0.50
CA TYR A 241 -17.12 -5.60 -0.77
C TYR A 241 -15.94 -5.68 -1.73
N HIS A 242 -15.78 -4.66 -2.54
CA HIS A 242 -14.49 -4.41 -3.20
C HIS A 242 -13.64 -3.58 -2.27
N VAL A 243 -12.61 -4.20 -1.68
CA VAL A 243 -11.80 -3.56 -0.65
C VAL A 243 -10.46 -3.12 -1.24
N LEU A 244 -10.15 -1.83 -1.10
CA LEU A 244 -8.82 -1.28 -1.35
C LEU A 244 -8.06 -1.20 -0.03
N VAL A 245 -6.94 -1.91 0.07
CA VAL A 245 -6.07 -1.89 1.25
C VAL A 245 -4.87 -1.00 0.97
N VAL A 246 -4.66 0.03 1.77
CA VAL A 246 -3.47 0.89 1.72
C VAL A 246 -2.63 0.65 2.96
N LEU A 247 -1.40 0.18 2.78
CA LEU A 247 -0.45 -0.15 3.85
C LEU A 247 0.73 0.83 3.81
N THR A 248 0.84 1.73 4.78
CA THR A 248 1.92 2.72 4.87
C THR A 248 2.55 2.76 6.28
N ASP A 249 3.83 2.71 6.51
CA ASP A 249 4.93 2.47 5.59
C ASP A 249 5.45 1.04 5.75
N MET A 250 5.54 0.32 4.64
CA MET A 250 6.03 -1.06 4.66
C MET A 250 7.53 -1.15 4.99
N THR A 251 8.28 -0.06 4.83
CA THR A 251 9.66 0.01 5.29
C THR A 251 9.73 -0.01 6.82
N SER A 252 8.86 0.73 7.51
CA SER A 252 8.75 0.67 8.97
C SER A 252 8.36 -0.72 9.47
N TYR A 253 7.49 -1.43 8.72
CA TYR A 253 7.16 -2.83 8.99
C TYR A 253 8.38 -3.74 8.88
N CYS A 254 9.15 -3.66 7.80
CA CYS A 254 10.34 -4.48 7.59
C CYS A 254 11.43 -4.16 8.63
N GLU A 255 11.59 -2.91 9.02
CA GLU A 255 12.51 -2.52 10.11
C GLU A 255 12.08 -3.11 11.46
N ALA A 256 10.77 -3.18 11.73
CA ALA A 256 10.26 -3.86 12.92
C ALA A 256 10.59 -5.37 12.90
N LEU A 257 10.49 -6.03 11.75
CA LEU A 257 10.91 -7.43 11.60
C LEU A 257 12.41 -7.60 11.82
N ARG A 258 13.24 -6.67 11.32
CA ARG A 258 14.69 -6.68 11.52
C ARG A 258 15.05 -6.56 12.99
N GLU A 259 14.44 -5.63 13.70
CA GLU A 259 14.67 -5.42 15.13
C GLU A 259 14.18 -6.62 15.95
N PHE A 260 13.03 -7.18 15.61
CA PHE A 260 12.50 -8.39 16.24
C PHE A 260 13.41 -9.60 16.04
N SER A 261 13.86 -9.86 14.80
CA SER A 261 14.79 -10.93 14.47
C SER A 261 16.12 -10.79 15.23
N SER A 262 16.64 -9.56 15.30
CA SER A 262 17.85 -9.24 16.07
C SER A 262 17.67 -9.51 17.55
N SER A 263 16.52 -9.17 18.14
CA SER A 263 16.26 -9.43 19.56
C SER A 263 16.19 -10.92 19.91
N LYS A 264 15.86 -11.78 18.94
CA LYS A 264 15.90 -13.24 19.08
C LYS A 264 17.29 -13.83 18.88
N GLY A 265 18.29 -13.05 18.46
CA GLY A 265 19.62 -13.55 18.13
C GLY A 265 19.65 -14.36 16.82
N GLU A 266 18.68 -14.20 15.93
CA GLU A 266 18.66 -14.87 14.63
C GLU A 266 19.82 -14.38 13.74
N ILE A 267 20.39 -15.28 12.92
CA ILE A 267 21.48 -14.92 12.00
C ILE A 267 20.93 -13.99 10.93
N PRO A 268 21.45 -12.76 10.79
CA PRO A 268 20.95 -11.81 9.83
C PRO A 268 21.32 -12.22 8.38
N SER A 269 20.44 -11.90 7.45
CA SER A 269 20.65 -12.00 6.03
C SER A 269 21.10 -10.63 5.44
N ARG A 270 20.83 -10.37 4.16
CA ARG A 270 21.23 -9.15 3.44
C ARG A 270 20.79 -7.87 4.19
N LYS A 271 21.71 -6.93 4.42
CA LYS A 271 21.50 -5.65 5.12
C LYS A 271 20.90 -5.79 6.54
N GLY A 272 21.09 -6.94 7.19
CA GLY A 272 20.62 -7.18 8.56
C GLY A 272 19.16 -7.61 8.68
N PHE A 273 18.44 -7.79 7.59
CA PHE A 273 17.07 -8.29 7.60
C PHE A 273 17.02 -9.80 7.87
N PRO A 274 15.90 -10.31 8.42
CA PRO A 274 15.74 -11.74 8.63
C PRO A 274 15.72 -12.51 7.29
N ALA A 275 16.20 -13.75 7.31
CA ALA A 275 16.23 -14.61 6.11
C ALA A 275 14.83 -14.87 5.54
N TYR A 276 13.81 -14.83 6.38
CA TYR A 276 12.40 -15.04 5.99
C TYR A 276 11.66 -13.78 5.52
N LEU A 277 12.34 -12.62 5.35
CA LEU A 277 11.69 -11.37 4.93
C LEU A 277 10.85 -11.55 3.66
N TYR A 278 11.35 -12.29 2.67
CA TYR A 278 10.62 -12.56 1.43
C TYR A 278 9.30 -13.31 1.69
N SER A 279 9.37 -14.43 2.41
CA SER A 279 8.19 -15.25 2.70
C SER A 279 7.19 -14.52 3.61
N ASP A 280 7.67 -13.66 4.49
CA ASP A 280 6.81 -12.86 5.35
C ASP A 280 6.05 -11.79 4.54
N LEU A 281 6.73 -11.02 3.70
CA LEU A 281 6.10 -10.08 2.77
C LEU A 281 5.14 -10.79 1.81
N ALA A 282 5.52 -11.96 1.28
CA ALA A 282 4.66 -12.75 0.42
C ALA A 282 3.39 -13.20 1.16
N SER A 283 3.49 -13.57 2.44
CA SER A 283 2.34 -13.95 3.26
C SER A 283 1.30 -12.84 3.41
N LEU A 284 1.72 -11.57 3.38
CA LEU A 284 0.83 -10.41 3.38
C LEU A 284 0.28 -10.10 1.98
N TYR A 285 1.16 -9.99 1.01
CA TYR A 285 0.77 -9.54 -0.33
C TYR A 285 -0.07 -10.56 -1.08
N GLU A 286 0.16 -11.87 -0.89
CA GLU A 286 -0.62 -12.93 -1.53
C GLU A 286 -2.04 -13.11 -0.96
N ARG A 287 -2.42 -12.30 0.03
CA ARG A 287 -3.80 -12.18 0.51
C ARG A 287 -4.66 -11.28 -0.39
N ALA A 288 -4.06 -10.49 -1.30
CA ALA A 288 -4.78 -9.75 -2.31
C ALA A 288 -5.28 -10.65 -3.42
N GLY A 289 -6.43 -10.34 -3.99
CA GLY A 289 -6.97 -11.05 -5.15
C GLY A 289 -8.48 -11.07 -5.22
N MET A 290 -8.96 -11.87 -6.16
CA MET A 290 -10.36 -12.24 -6.35
C MET A 290 -10.49 -13.76 -6.31
N ILE A 291 -11.61 -14.26 -5.79
CA ILE A 291 -11.86 -15.71 -5.63
C ILE A 291 -13.06 -16.12 -6.49
N HIS A 292 -12.94 -17.25 -7.20
CA HIS A 292 -14.05 -17.82 -7.93
C HIS A 292 -15.24 -18.13 -6.99
N GLY A 293 -16.43 -17.73 -7.40
CA GLY A 293 -17.67 -17.90 -6.59
C GLY A 293 -17.87 -16.86 -5.50
N ARG A 294 -16.94 -15.90 -5.32
CA ARG A 294 -17.09 -14.73 -4.44
C ARG A 294 -17.21 -13.45 -5.27
N THR A 295 -18.02 -12.51 -4.82
CA THR A 295 -18.25 -11.22 -5.52
C THR A 295 -17.21 -10.18 -5.18
N GLY A 296 -16.70 -10.19 -3.95
CA GLY A 296 -15.74 -9.21 -3.43
C GLY A 296 -14.32 -9.39 -3.96
N SER A 297 -13.47 -8.43 -3.64
CA SER A 297 -12.06 -8.41 -4.00
C SER A 297 -11.21 -7.69 -2.96
N VAL A 298 -9.96 -8.12 -2.80
CA VAL A 298 -8.95 -7.40 -2.01
C VAL A 298 -7.87 -6.90 -2.95
N THR A 299 -7.71 -5.58 -3.04
CA THR A 299 -6.68 -4.90 -3.83
C THR A 299 -5.71 -4.23 -2.85
N GLN A 300 -4.41 -4.37 -3.06
CA GLN A 300 -3.42 -3.79 -2.16
C GLN A 300 -2.58 -2.72 -2.84
N VAL A 301 -2.40 -1.60 -2.13
CA VAL A 301 -1.44 -0.53 -2.45
C VAL A 301 -0.49 -0.38 -1.27
N PRO A 302 0.57 -1.23 -1.21
CA PRO A 302 1.63 -1.05 -0.25
C PRO A 302 2.44 0.21 -0.58
N VAL A 303 2.65 1.07 0.40
CA VAL A 303 3.54 2.25 0.28
C VAL A 303 4.81 1.94 1.04
N LEU A 304 5.95 2.12 0.41
CA LEU A 304 7.25 1.93 1.04
C LEU A 304 8.20 3.09 0.74
N THR A 305 9.08 3.37 1.68
CA THR A 305 10.13 4.37 1.56
C THR A 305 11.45 3.68 1.27
N MET A 306 12.06 3.98 0.12
CA MET A 306 13.36 3.43 -0.27
C MET A 306 14.48 4.13 0.52
N PRO A 307 15.27 3.41 1.33
CA PRO A 307 16.44 4.01 1.99
C PRO A 307 17.44 4.52 0.95
N ASN A 308 17.81 5.81 1.05
CA ASN A 308 18.71 6.50 0.11
C ASN A 308 18.21 6.51 -1.36
N ASP A 309 16.91 6.45 -1.57
CA ASP A 309 16.30 6.31 -2.90
C ASP A 309 16.79 5.08 -3.71
N ASP A 310 17.32 4.07 -3.00
CA ASP A 310 17.92 2.86 -3.59
C ASP A 310 16.84 1.80 -3.87
N ILE A 311 16.40 1.71 -5.13
CA ILE A 311 15.42 0.71 -5.58
C ILE A 311 15.97 -0.74 -5.48
N THR A 312 17.30 -0.91 -5.37
CA THR A 312 17.93 -2.23 -5.21
C THR A 312 18.05 -2.67 -3.75
N HIS A 313 17.55 -1.84 -2.81
CA HIS A 313 17.46 -2.20 -1.40
C HIS A 313 16.55 -3.43 -1.22
N PRO A 314 16.81 -4.34 -0.25
CA PRO A 314 16.01 -5.56 -0.07
C PRO A 314 14.51 -5.35 -0.01
N ILE A 315 14.03 -4.26 0.57
CA ILE A 315 12.58 -4.00 0.72
C ILE A 315 11.89 -3.76 -0.62
N PRO A 316 12.28 -2.75 -1.44
CA PRO A 316 11.67 -2.57 -2.77
C PRO A 316 11.97 -3.73 -3.71
N ASP A 317 13.19 -4.30 -3.67
CA ASP A 317 13.60 -5.43 -4.52
C ASP A 317 12.68 -6.63 -4.30
N LEU A 318 12.53 -7.10 -3.06
CA LEU A 318 11.65 -8.23 -2.73
C LEU A 318 10.17 -7.92 -2.98
N THR A 319 9.72 -6.70 -2.70
CA THR A 319 8.35 -6.26 -2.99
C THR A 319 8.06 -6.33 -4.49
N GLY A 320 8.98 -5.87 -5.32
CA GLY A 320 8.87 -5.91 -6.79
C GLY A 320 8.75 -7.32 -7.36
N TYR A 321 9.38 -8.33 -6.73
CA TYR A 321 9.24 -9.74 -7.12
C TYR A 321 7.87 -10.33 -6.80
N ILE A 322 7.22 -9.89 -5.71
CA ILE A 322 5.96 -10.46 -5.26
C ILE A 322 4.76 -9.79 -5.94
N THR A 323 4.90 -8.53 -6.34
CA THR A 323 3.80 -7.69 -6.81
C THR A 323 3.68 -7.64 -8.34
N GLU A 324 2.55 -7.14 -8.86
CA GLU A 324 2.28 -7.07 -10.30
C GLU A 324 2.60 -5.68 -10.88
N GLY A 325 3.71 -5.10 -10.49
CA GLY A 325 4.20 -3.80 -10.95
C GLY A 325 4.57 -2.89 -9.79
N GLN A 326 4.80 -1.62 -10.08
CA GLN A 326 5.09 -0.58 -9.09
C GLN A 326 4.77 0.81 -9.64
N ILE A 327 4.49 1.74 -8.75
CA ILE A 327 4.46 3.19 -8.99
C ILE A 327 5.70 3.76 -8.30
N VAL A 328 6.53 4.49 -9.03
CA VAL A 328 7.77 5.06 -8.50
C VAL A 328 7.63 6.57 -8.41
N LEU A 329 7.91 7.12 -7.23
CA LEU A 329 8.01 8.56 -7.04
C LEU A 329 9.43 9.03 -7.30
N ASP A 330 9.56 10.15 -7.99
CA ASP A 330 10.83 10.74 -8.41
C ASP A 330 11.13 12.04 -7.67
N ARG A 331 12.33 12.14 -7.12
CA ARG A 331 12.76 13.29 -6.34
C ARG A 331 13.00 14.53 -7.22
N GLU A 332 13.40 14.37 -8.47
CA GLU A 332 13.60 15.51 -9.37
C GLU A 332 12.26 16.15 -9.74
N LEU A 333 11.22 15.34 -9.97
CA LEU A 333 9.86 15.84 -10.19
C LEU A 333 9.33 16.57 -8.95
N ASP A 334 9.56 16.03 -7.75
CA ASP A 334 9.16 16.69 -6.50
C ASP A 334 9.86 18.04 -6.31
N GLN A 335 11.17 18.11 -6.60
CA GLN A 335 11.95 19.36 -6.56
C GLN A 335 11.48 20.39 -7.61
N LYS A 336 10.98 19.95 -8.76
CA LYS A 336 10.32 20.80 -9.76
C LYS A 336 8.92 21.28 -9.35
N GLY A 337 8.42 20.85 -8.18
CA GLY A 337 7.07 21.17 -7.70
C GLY A 337 5.96 20.40 -8.40
N ILE A 338 6.28 19.29 -9.07
CA ILE A 338 5.29 18.40 -9.69
C ILE A 338 4.69 17.51 -8.59
N TYR A 339 3.36 17.49 -8.50
CA TYR A 339 2.64 16.61 -7.58
C TYR A 339 1.45 15.94 -8.31
N PRO A 340 1.23 14.63 -8.09
CA PRO A 340 2.16 13.70 -7.45
C PRO A 340 3.42 13.51 -8.30
N PRO A 341 4.60 13.36 -7.70
CA PRO A 341 5.86 13.26 -8.44
C PRO A 341 6.07 11.85 -9.00
N ILE A 342 5.13 11.35 -9.79
CA ILE A 342 5.16 9.98 -10.34
C ILE A 342 6.05 9.94 -11.59
N ALA A 343 7.12 9.16 -11.51
CA ALA A 343 7.96 8.85 -12.67
C ALA A 343 7.27 7.82 -13.55
N ILE A 344 6.91 8.20 -14.75
CA ILE A 344 6.14 7.34 -15.67
C ILE A 344 6.97 6.15 -16.18
N LEU A 345 8.24 6.36 -16.52
CA LEU A 345 9.05 5.31 -17.15
C LEU A 345 9.36 4.10 -16.25
N PRO A 346 9.73 4.27 -14.95
CA PRO A 346 9.93 3.14 -14.07
C PRO A 346 8.62 2.61 -13.45
N SER A 347 7.49 3.29 -13.66
CA SER A 347 6.18 2.87 -13.17
C SER A 347 5.51 1.92 -14.15
N LEU A 348 4.93 0.83 -13.62
CA LEU A 348 4.35 -0.22 -14.44
C LEU A 348 3.22 -0.92 -13.68
N SER A 349 2.09 -1.14 -14.35
CA SER A 349 1.04 -2.07 -13.93
C SER A 349 0.95 -3.22 -14.95
N ARG A 350 1.42 -4.41 -14.56
CA ARG A 350 1.48 -5.58 -15.46
C ARG A 350 0.12 -6.10 -15.86
N LEU A 351 -0.91 -5.85 -15.06
CA LEU A 351 -2.28 -6.30 -15.33
C LEU A 351 -3.09 -5.28 -16.16
N MET A 352 -2.57 -4.07 -16.36
CA MET A 352 -3.26 -3.00 -17.07
C MET A 352 -3.74 -3.43 -18.46
N LYS A 353 -2.91 -4.12 -19.23
CA LYS A 353 -3.22 -4.53 -20.62
C LYS A 353 -4.52 -5.34 -20.75
N ASP A 354 -4.88 -6.10 -19.70
CA ASP A 354 -6.06 -6.98 -19.70
C ASP A 354 -7.26 -6.35 -18.97
N GLY A 355 -7.08 -5.16 -18.39
CA GLY A 355 -8.08 -4.47 -17.57
C GLY A 355 -8.48 -3.07 -18.08
N VAL A 356 -7.93 -2.63 -19.23
CA VAL A 356 -8.29 -1.36 -19.87
C VAL A 356 -8.71 -1.56 -21.32
N GLY A 357 -9.32 -0.53 -21.94
CA GLY A 357 -9.82 -0.59 -23.30
C GLY A 357 -11.26 -1.09 -23.37
N LYS A 358 -11.64 -1.66 -24.50
CA LYS A 358 -13.01 -2.05 -24.83
C LYS A 358 -13.70 -2.89 -23.77
N GLY A 359 -14.80 -2.38 -23.23
CA GLY A 359 -15.60 -3.05 -22.20
C GLY A 359 -15.15 -2.78 -20.75
N PHE A 360 -14.01 -2.11 -20.54
CA PHE A 360 -13.48 -1.74 -19.22
C PHE A 360 -13.33 -0.24 -19.04
N THR A 361 -12.64 0.40 -20.02
CA THR A 361 -12.44 1.84 -20.09
C THR A 361 -12.73 2.31 -21.51
N ARG A 362 -12.24 3.48 -21.93
CA ARG A 362 -12.36 3.95 -23.32
C ARG A 362 -11.47 3.08 -24.24
N GLU A 363 -11.93 2.80 -25.46
CA GLU A 363 -11.26 1.84 -26.38
C GLU A 363 -9.80 2.22 -26.70
N ASP A 364 -9.49 3.50 -26.78
CA ASP A 364 -8.17 4.06 -27.06
C ASP A 364 -7.21 4.11 -25.86
N HIS A 365 -7.66 3.73 -24.67
CA HIS A 365 -6.88 3.90 -23.44
C HIS A 365 -5.49 3.26 -23.51
N TYR A 366 -5.42 2.01 -23.96
CA TYR A 366 -4.14 1.29 -24.03
C TYR A 366 -3.17 1.93 -25.02
N ASP A 367 -3.68 2.35 -26.18
CA ASP A 367 -2.89 3.00 -27.23
C ASP A 367 -2.35 4.35 -26.77
N VAL A 368 -3.22 5.18 -26.17
CA VAL A 368 -2.82 6.48 -25.60
C VAL A 368 -1.75 6.30 -24.53
N SER A 369 -1.92 5.34 -23.61
CA SER A 369 -0.94 5.04 -22.57
C SER A 369 0.42 4.66 -23.16
N ASN A 370 0.44 3.74 -24.12
CA ASN A 370 1.66 3.30 -24.79
C ASN A 370 2.34 4.43 -25.56
N GLN A 371 1.55 5.28 -26.23
CA GLN A 371 2.08 6.40 -26.97
C GLN A 371 2.68 7.47 -26.05
N LEU A 372 1.98 7.81 -24.95
CA LEU A 372 2.51 8.74 -23.95
C LEU A 372 3.83 8.23 -23.35
N PHE A 373 3.89 6.94 -23.01
CA PHE A 373 5.11 6.30 -22.52
C PHE A 373 6.26 6.37 -23.53
N ALA A 374 6.00 5.98 -24.80
CA ALA A 374 7.01 6.01 -25.87
C ALA A 374 7.48 7.44 -26.16
N SER A 375 6.55 8.39 -26.22
CA SER A 375 6.88 9.80 -26.45
C SER A 375 7.70 10.38 -25.29
N TYR A 376 7.35 10.06 -24.04
CA TYR A 376 8.10 10.53 -22.87
C TYR A 376 9.48 9.86 -22.75
N SER A 377 9.65 8.63 -23.26
CA SER A 377 10.99 8.03 -23.39
C SER A 377 11.89 8.84 -24.35
N LYS A 378 11.35 9.25 -25.50
CA LYS A 378 12.09 10.13 -26.46
C LYS A 378 12.42 11.51 -25.85
N VAL A 379 11.60 12.01 -24.92
CA VAL A 379 11.95 13.23 -24.14
C VAL A 379 13.24 13.05 -23.36
N GLN A 380 13.43 11.88 -22.71
CA GLN A 380 14.66 11.64 -21.95
C GLN A 380 15.88 11.54 -22.86
N ASP A 381 15.71 10.95 -24.05
CA ASP A 381 16.78 10.91 -25.06
C ASP A 381 17.13 12.33 -25.52
N ALA A 382 16.14 13.18 -25.82
CA ALA A 382 16.35 14.57 -26.19
C ALA A 382 17.00 15.41 -25.08
N ARG A 383 16.60 15.21 -23.81
CA ARG A 383 17.24 15.85 -22.63
C ARG A 383 18.70 15.43 -22.48
N SER A 384 18.96 14.13 -22.65
CA SER A 384 20.33 13.60 -22.61
C SER A 384 21.20 14.20 -23.70
N LEU A 385 20.67 14.31 -24.91
CA LEU A 385 21.35 14.92 -26.05
C LEU A 385 21.59 16.42 -25.81
N ALA A 386 20.58 17.15 -25.33
CA ALA A 386 20.68 18.57 -25.00
C ALA A 386 21.78 18.85 -23.95
N SER A 387 21.94 17.95 -22.98
CA SER A 387 22.99 18.09 -21.94
C SER A 387 24.43 17.98 -22.51
N VAL A 388 24.60 17.36 -23.68
CA VAL A 388 25.90 17.15 -24.32
C VAL A 388 26.19 18.23 -25.35
N ILE A 389 25.26 18.54 -26.24
CA ILE A 389 25.47 19.47 -27.36
C ILE A 389 24.84 20.86 -27.19
N GLY A 390 23.99 21.05 -26.20
CA GLY A 390 23.21 22.27 -25.99
C GLY A 390 21.86 22.23 -26.70
N GLU A 391 20.87 22.94 -26.15
CA GLU A 391 19.50 22.98 -26.70
C GLU A 391 19.43 23.64 -28.09
N ASP A 392 20.29 24.62 -28.35
CA ASP A 392 20.30 25.35 -29.63
C ASP A 392 20.66 24.45 -30.81
N GLU A 393 21.48 23.43 -30.59
CA GLU A 393 21.98 22.50 -31.64
C GLU A 393 21.04 21.30 -31.85
N LEU A 394 19.96 21.19 -31.09
CA LEU A 394 18.96 20.13 -31.24
C LEU A 394 18.18 20.28 -32.56
N SER A 395 17.74 19.15 -33.11
CA SER A 395 16.78 19.15 -34.22
C SER A 395 15.45 19.77 -33.79
N GLU A 396 14.67 20.28 -34.76
CA GLU A 396 13.35 20.84 -34.46
C GLU A 396 12.41 19.80 -33.83
N LEU A 397 12.57 18.52 -34.19
CA LEU A 397 11.81 17.43 -33.59
C LEU A 397 12.21 17.21 -32.11
N ASP A 398 13.51 17.23 -31.79
CA ASP A 398 13.99 17.08 -30.41
C ASP A 398 13.50 18.26 -29.54
N LYS A 399 13.50 19.50 -30.08
CA LYS A 399 12.93 20.68 -29.40
C LYS A 399 11.42 20.50 -29.14
N GLN A 400 10.68 19.89 -30.07
CA GLN A 400 9.27 19.57 -29.86
C GLN A 400 9.09 18.52 -28.76
N TYR A 401 9.96 17.50 -28.69
CA TYR A 401 9.94 16.53 -27.60
C TYR A 401 10.25 17.16 -26.24
N LEU A 402 11.20 18.09 -26.16
CA LEU A 402 11.47 18.83 -24.91
C LEU A 402 10.22 19.62 -24.47
N ALA A 403 9.60 20.36 -25.40
CA ALA A 403 8.37 21.12 -25.10
C ALA A 403 7.19 20.20 -24.68
N PHE A 404 7.04 19.04 -25.34
CA PHE A 404 6.07 18.02 -24.97
C PHE A 404 6.36 17.49 -23.57
N GLY A 405 7.61 17.20 -23.22
CA GLY A 405 8.01 16.68 -21.91
C GLY A 405 7.65 17.63 -20.77
N ASP A 406 7.93 18.92 -20.94
CA ASP A 406 7.57 19.95 -19.96
C ASP A 406 6.05 20.11 -19.80
N ALA A 407 5.32 20.07 -20.91
CA ALA A 407 3.87 20.11 -20.90
C ALA A 407 3.28 18.84 -20.25
N PHE A 408 3.83 17.68 -20.55
CA PHE A 408 3.40 16.40 -19.98
C PHE A 408 3.60 16.39 -18.45
N GLU A 409 4.76 16.78 -17.95
CA GLU A 409 5.02 16.87 -16.50
C GLU A 409 4.07 17.86 -15.83
N ARG A 410 3.87 19.07 -16.41
CA ARG A 410 3.10 20.15 -15.79
C ARG A 410 1.60 20.05 -15.95
N ARG A 411 1.08 19.34 -16.97
CA ARG A 411 -0.34 19.29 -17.27
C ARG A 411 -0.95 17.91 -17.05
N PHE A 412 -0.21 16.83 -17.37
CA PHE A 412 -0.71 15.46 -17.22
C PHE A 412 -0.34 14.89 -15.85
N VAL A 413 0.93 14.92 -15.48
CA VAL A 413 1.41 14.35 -14.20
C VAL A 413 1.00 15.24 -13.04
N HIS A 414 1.24 16.55 -13.15
CA HIS A 414 0.87 17.50 -12.09
C HIS A 414 -0.63 17.64 -11.92
N GLN A 415 -1.07 17.40 -10.67
CA GLN A 415 -2.44 17.66 -10.19
C GLN A 415 -2.37 18.31 -8.81
N SER A 416 -3.43 19.04 -8.43
CA SER A 416 -3.53 19.50 -7.04
C SER A 416 -3.90 18.34 -6.10
N LEU A 417 -3.67 18.53 -4.81
CA LEU A 417 -3.98 17.55 -3.74
C LEU A 417 -5.47 17.15 -3.67
N VAL A 418 -6.35 17.94 -4.27
CA VAL A 418 -7.81 17.74 -4.26
C VAL A 418 -8.39 17.47 -5.65
N GLU A 419 -7.56 17.58 -6.68
CA GLU A 419 -8.00 17.37 -8.05
C GLU A 419 -8.28 15.90 -8.31
N ASN A 420 -9.46 15.62 -8.84
CA ASN A 420 -9.93 14.28 -9.16
C ASN A 420 -10.34 14.27 -10.65
N ARG A 421 -9.50 13.70 -11.50
CA ARG A 421 -9.74 13.58 -12.92
C ARG A 421 -10.41 12.26 -13.25
N THR A 422 -11.43 12.31 -14.08
CA THR A 422 -12.03 11.09 -14.65
C THR A 422 -11.09 10.49 -15.69
N ILE A 423 -11.29 9.21 -15.99
CA ILE A 423 -10.51 8.55 -17.05
C ILE A 423 -10.71 9.22 -18.42
N ALA A 424 -11.92 9.73 -18.71
CA ALA A 424 -12.20 10.46 -19.95
C ALA A 424 -11.37 11.74 -20.03
N GLU A 425 -11.40 12.57 -18.97
CA GLU A 425 -10.57 13.79 -18.88
C GLU A 425 -9.08 13.48 -19.00
N THR A 426 -8.63 12.40 -18.36
CA THR A 426 -7.23 11.94 -18.43
C THR A 426 -6.81 11.59 -19.85
N LEU A 427 -7.63 10.81 -20.58
CA LEU A 427 -7.34 10.40 -21.94
C LEU A 427 -7.45 11.56 -22.94
N ASP A 428 -8.42 12.45 -22.75
CA ASP A 428 -8.54 13.66 -23.57
C ASP A 428 -7.34 14.60 -23.38
N LEU A 429 -6.86 14.72 -22.15
CA LEU A 429 -5.64 15.47 -21.83
C LEU A 429 -4.41 14.82 -22.50
N GLY A 430 -4.32 13.49 -22.45
CA GLY A 430 -3.29 12.73 -23.15
C GLY A 430 -3.29 13.01 -24.67
N TRP A 431 -4.46 12.97 -25.30
CA TRP A 431 -4.59 13.31 -26.73
C TRP A 431 -4.17 14.74 -27.04
N LYS A 432 -4.63 15.72 -26.26
CA LYS A 432 -4.21 17.12 -26.45
C LYS A 432 -2.70 17.27 -26.41
N LEU A 433 -2.03 16.61 -25.47
CA LEU A 433 -0.57 16.63 -25.38
C LEU A 433 0.09 15.97 -26.61
N LEU A 434 -0.41 14.81 -27.04
CA LEU A 434 0.11 14.10 -28.21
C LEU A 434 0.03 14.93 -29.49
N THR A 435 -0.91 15.89 -29.59
CA THR A 435 -0.99 16.81 -30.75
C THR A 435 0.15 17.86 -30.80
N MET A 436 1.00 17.93 -29.77
CA MET A 436 2.24 18.72 -29.82
C MET A 436 3.31 18.07 -30.73
N LEU A 437 3.18 16.76 -30.97
CA LEU A 437 4.09 15.99 -31.80
C LEU A 437 3.50 15.81 -33.20
N PRO A 438 4.35 15.70 -34.24
CA PRO A 438 3.88 15.39 -35.58
C PRO A 438 3.11 14.06 -35.62
N ARG A 439 2.06 14.00 -36.43
CA ARG A 439 1.23 12.79 -36.57
C ARG A 439 2.04 11.53 -36.90
N GLY A 440 3.15 11.66 -37.64
CA GLY A 440 4.03 10.56 -37.98
C GLY A 440 4.79 9.94 -36.79
N GLU A 441 4.87 10.65 -35.66
CA GLU A 441 5.52 10.18 -34.44
C GLU A 441 4.60 9.29 -33.56
N LEU A 442 3.31 9.18 -33.89
CA LEU A 442 2.32 8.40 -33.15
C LEU A 442 2.29 6.94 -33.66
N ASP A 443 3.42 6.25 -33.52
CA ASP A 443 3.64 4.90 -34.03
C ASP A 443 3.07 3.78 -33.16
N ARG A 444 2.54 4.11 -31.97
CA ARG A 444 1.91 3.18 -31.01
C ARG A 444 0.39 3.16 -31.05
N VAL A 445 -0.19 3.98 -31.93
CA VAL A 445 -1.64 4.12 -32.07
C VAL A 445 -2.06 3.74 -33.49
N ASP A 446 -3.14 2.99 -33.62
CA ASP A 446 -3.64 2.65 -34.94
C ASP A 446 -4.19 3.87 -35.71
N ALA A 447 -4.18 3.80 -37.06
CA ALA A 447 -4.55 4.94 -37.92
C ALA A 447 -6.00 5.42 -37.69
N LYS A 448 -6.93 4.50 -37.38
CA LYS A 448 -8.35 4.86 -37.18
C LYS A 448 -8.52 5.63 -35.86
N THR A 449 -7.83 5.19 -34.82
CA THR A 449 -7.82 5.86 -33.52
C THR A 449 -7.20 7.25 -33.63
N ILE A 450 -6.11 7.40 -34.41
CA ILE A 450 -5.53 8.72 -34.71
C ILE A 450 -6.55 9.61 -35.44
N GLU A 451 -7.22 9.11 -36.47
CA GLU A 451 -8.23 9.86 -37.19
C GLU A 451 -9.42 10.33 -36.33
N ALA A 452 -9.79 9.50 -35.34
CA ALA A 452 -10.90 9.80 -34.47
C ALA A 452 -10.56 10.84 -33.38
N HIS A 453 -9.32 10.90 -32.91
CA HIS A 453 -8.95 11.67 -31.72
C HIS A 453 -7.89 12.76 -31.94
N TYR A 454 -7.06 12.65 -32.99
CA TYR A 454 -6.00 13.62 -33.26
C TYR A 454 -6.58 14.88 -33.93
N VAL A 455 -6.64 15.97 -33.17
CA VAL A 455 -7.03 17.30 -33.68
C VAL A 455 -5.81 18.19 -33.67
N GLU A 456 -5.31 18.54 -34.87
CA GLU A 456 -4.12 19.38 -35.03
C GLU A 456 -4.24 20.69 -34.25
N GLY A 457 -3.23 20.99 -33.42
CA GLY A 457 -3.19 22.23 -32.63
C GLY A 457 -4.06 22.20 -31.35
N ALA A 458 -4.75 21.13 -31.03
CA ALA A 458 -5.57 21.02 -29.81
C ALA A 458 -4.77 21.27 -28.51
N TRP A 459 -3.44 21.02 -28.52
CA TRP A 459 -2.56 21.35 -27.41
C TRP A 459 -2.57 22.83 -27.00
N LYS A 460 -2.90 23.76 -27.90
CA LYS A 460 -2.94 25.19 -27.59
C LYS A 460 -3.95 25.52 -26.50
N GLU A 461 -5.04 24.77 -26.42
CA GLU A 461 -6.05 24.88 -25.35
C GLU A 461 -5.46 24.64 -23.94
N LEU A 462 -4.37 23.89 -23.82
CA LEU A 462 -3.72 23.62 -22.54
C LEU A 462 -3.00 24.84 -21.96
N PHE A 463 -2.70 25.84 -22.81
CA PHE A 463 -1.97 27.06 -22.47
C PHE A 463 -2.87 28.30 -22.48
N GLU A 464 -4.08 28.20 -23.02
CA GLU A 464 -5.05 29.28 -22.92
C GLU A 464 -5.49 29.43 -21.46
N ARG A 465 -5.36 30.65 -20.91
CA ARG A 465 -5.84 30.96 -19.56
C ARG A 465 -7.37 30.81 -19.60
N LYS A 466 -7.92 29.90 -18.78
CA LYS A 466 -9.34 29.97 -18.43
C LYS A 466 -9.58 31.34 -17.77
N GLN A 467 -10.15 32.28 -18.51
CA GLN A 467 -10.74 33.50 -17.93
C GLN A 467 -11.98 33.05 -17.17
N SER A 468 -11.86 32.88 -15.87
CA SER A 468 -12.99 32.75 -14.95
C SER A 468 -12.58 33.29 -13.59
#